data_60b3c9fd2447acfebd57595aff1fba32
#
_entry.id   60b3c9fd2447acfebd57595aff1fba32
#
_cell.length_a   1.000
_cell.length_b   1.000
_cell.length_c   1.000
_cell.angle_alpha   90.00
_cell.angle_beta   90.00
_cell.angle_gamma   90.00
#
_symmetry.space_group_name_H-M   'P 1'
#
loop_
_entity.id
_entity.type
_entity.pdbx_description
1 polymer ?
#
loop_
_entity_poly.entity_id
_entity_poly.type
_entity_poly.pdbx_seq_one_letter_code
_entity_poly.pdbx_strand_id
1 'polypeptide(L)'
;AMATIMASRCALNYDFPEVECLFTYGSPRVGWPSYVKALKINHYRWQNNNDIVTRVPLRIMGYRHDGHLMYIRHDGSIDDDGKFKWRERFNDRMKGMWGGLKHGKVDNFSDHAMAEYIPHIENW
;
A
#
# COMPACT_ATOMS: atom_id res chain seq x y z
N ALA A 1 -2.57 7.16 5.31
CA ALA A 1 -3.92 7.74 5.24
C ALA A 1 -3.92 9.27 5.25
N MET A 2 -3.18 9.92 6.17
CA MET A 2 -3.19 11.39 6.26
C MET A 2 -2.73 12.08 4.97
N ALA A 3 -1.65 11.60 4.36
CA ALA A 3 -1.17 12.14 3.08
C ALA A 3 -2.24 12.06 1.98
N THR A 4 -2.95 10.93 1.88
CA THR A 4 -4.04 10.74 0.90
C THR A 4 -5.21 11.70 1.17
N ILE A 5 -5.58 11.89 2.44
CA ILE A 5 -6.64 12.82 2.82
C ILE A 5 -6.23 14.26 2.51
N MET A 6 -4.98 14.65 2.81
CA MET A 6 -4.48 15.99 2.49
C MET A 6 -4.44 16.22 0.98
N ALA A 7 -3.90 15.28 0.22
CA ALA A 7 -3.89 15.36 -1.24
C ALA A 7 -5.31 15.49 -1.83
N SER A 8 -6.29 14.78 -1.26
CA SER A 8 -7.69 14.92 -1.68
C SER A 8 -8.26 16.32 -1.40
N ARG A 9 -7.89 16.91 -0.26
CA ARG A 9 -8.32 18.30 0.05
C ARG A 9 -7.72 19.31 -0.90
N CYS A 10 -6.45 19.13 -1.27
CA CYS A 10 -5.81 19.96 -2.29
C CYS A 10 -6.49 19.81 -3.65
N ALA A 11 -6.76 18.58 -4.08
CA ALA A 11 -7.39 18.32 -5.39
C ALA A 11 -8.86 18.79 -5.49
N LEU A 12 -9.55 18.93 -4.37
CA LEU A 12 -10.95 19.36 -4.33
C LEU A 12 -11.13 20.86 -3.99
N ASN A 13 -10.05 21.57 -3.73
CA ASN A 13 -10.11 22.98 -3.35
C ASN A 13 -9.10 23.79 -4.17
N TYR A 14 -9.61 24.71 -4.99
CA TYR A 14 -8.82 25.54 -5.88
C TYR A 14 -7.89 26.54 -5.17
N ASP A 15 -8.06 26.75 -3.87
CA ASP A 15 -7.18 27.61 -3.08
C ASP A 15 -5.86 26.93 -2.67
N PHE A 16 -5.74 25.63 -2.92
CA PHE A 16 -4.53 24.86 -2.64
C PHE A 16 -3.74 24.53 -3.92
N PRO A 17 -2.43 24.30 -3.79
CA PRO A 17 -1.62 23.84 -4.92
C PRO A 17 -2.15 22.55 -5.52
N GLU A 18 -2.06 22.43 -6.84
CA GLU A 18 -2.41 21.21 -7.55
C GLU A 18 -1.50 20.04 -7.14
N VAL A 19 -2.08 18.88 -6.96
CA VAL A 19 -1.35 17.65 -6.64
C VAL A 19 -1.13 16.87 -7.93
N GLU A 20 0.08 16.92 -8.47
CA GLU A 20 0.46 16.17 -9.67
C GLU A 20 0.49 14.67 -9.41
N CYS A 21 1.08 14.26 -8.30
CA CYS A 21 1.26 12.85 -7.96
C CYS A 21 1.35 12.64 -6.44
N LEU A 22 0.90 11.49 -5.98
CA LEU A 22 0.99 11.08 -4.58
C LEU A 22 1.69 9.71 -4.49
N PHE A 23 2.73 9.64 -3.69
CA PHE A 23 3.37 8.38 -3.33
C PHE A 23 3.10 8.06 -1.86
N THR A 24 2.68 6.84 -1.58
CA THR A 24 2.49 6.38 -0.20
C THR A 24 3.11 5.00 0.01
N TYR A 25 3.64 4.79 1.19
CA TYR A 25 4.31 3.55 1.61
C TYR A 25 3.57 2.97 2.81
N GLY A 26 3.13 1.73 2.72
CA GLY A 26 2.38 1.08 3.78
C GLY A 26 1.03 1.74 4.12
N SER A 27 0.43 2.49 3.18
CA SER A 27 -0.79 3.25 3.46
C SER A 27 -1.99 2.36 3.79
N PRO A 28 -2.71 2.62 4.88
CA PRO A 28 -3.98 1.96 5.18
C PRO A 28 -5.08 2.35 4.18
N ARG A 29 -6.23 1.68 4.25
CA ARG A 29 -7.40 2.06 3.45
C ARG A 29 -7.95 3.38 3.92
N VAL A 30 -8.34 4.23 2.98
CA VAL A 30 -8.61 5.66 3.25
C VAL A 30 -10.09 6.02 3.27
N GLY A 31 -10.95 5.28 2.56
CA GLY A 31 -12.33 5.70 2.48
C GLY A 31 -13.26 4.68 1.81
N TRP A 32 -14.50 5.07 1.68
CA TRP A 32 -15.54 4.30 1.02
C TRP A 32 -15.39 4.37 -0.51
N PRO A 33 -16.03 3.47 -1.29
CA PRO A 33 -15.90 3.46 -2.73
C PRO A 33 -16.23 4.79 -3.41
N SER A 34 -17.23 5.52 -2.90
CA SER A 34 -17.59 6.84 -3.42
C SER A 34 -16.49 7.87 -3.23
N TYR A 35 -15.83 7.87 -2.07
CA TYR A 35 -14.70 8.73 -1.79
C TYR A 35 -13.51 8.41 -2.71
N VAL A 36 -13.12 7.13 -2.78
CA VAL A 36 -12.02 6.69 -3.64
C VAL A 36 -12.28 7.01 -5.11
N LYS A 37 -13.51 6.83 -5.58
CA LYS A 37 -13.90 7.18 -6.96
C LYS A 37 -13.84 8.68 -7.25
N ALA A 38 -14.04 9.52 -6.23
CA ALA A 38 -13.96 10.98 -6.35
C ALA A 38 -12.53 11.50 -6.41
N LEU A 39 -11.56 10.73 -5.89
CA LEU A 39 -10.15 11.07 -5.93
C LEU A 39 -9.61 10.88 -7.35
N LYS A 40 -9.30 11.99 -8.02
CA LYS A 40 -8.69 12.00 -9.35
C LYS A 40 -7.23 12.42 -9.24
N ILE A 41 -6.45 11.68 -8.45
CA ILE A 41 -5.05 11.93 -8.19
C ILE A 41 -4.23 10.76 -8.73
N ASN A 42 -3.11 11.03 -9.36
CA ASN A 42 -2.13 10.01 -9.72
C ASN A 42 -1.48 9.50 -8.43
N HIS A 43 -1.98 8.43 -7.87
CA HIS A 43 -1.54 7.90 -6.59
C HIS A 43 -0.85 6.54 -6.78
N TYR A 44 0.42 6.44 -6.44
CA TYR A 44 1.20 5.21 -6.41
C TYR A 44 1.37 4.74 -4.96
N ARG A 45 0.86 3.57 -4.69
CA ARG A 45 0.75 3.02 -3.35
C ARG A 45 1.64 1.79 -3.20
N TRP A 46 2.78 1.98 -2.54
CA TRP A 46 3.71 0.92 -2.23
C TRP A 46 3.23 0.08 -1.05
N GLN A 47 3.27 -1.24 -1.22
CA GLN A 47 2.87 -2.19 -0.20
C GLN A 47 3.89 -3.31 -0.11
N ASN A 48 4.54 -3.44 1.05
CA ASN A 48 5.38 -4.58 1.35
C ASN A 48 4.52 -5.81 1.67
N ASN A 49 5.04 -6.99 1.34
CA ASN A 49 4.39 -8.30 1.41
C ASN A 49 3.53 -8.51 2.67
N ASN A 50 4.14 -8.48 3.84
CA ASN A 50 3.47 -8.79 5.11
C ASN A 50 3.01 -7.57 5.90
N ASP A 51 3.17 -6.36 5.37
CA ASP A 51 2.72 -5.13 6.03
C ASP A 51 1.22 -5.21 6.39
N ILE A 52 0.95 -5.32 7.70
CA ILE A 52 -0.41 -5.44 8.23
C ILE A 52 -1.17 -4.11 8.17
N VAL A 53 -0.48 -2.98 8.24
CA VAL A 53 -1.10 -1.65 8.25
C VAL A 53 -1.88 -1.41 6.97
N THR A 54 -1.43 -1.93 5.84
CA THR A 54 -2.15 -1.83 4.56
C THR A 54 -3.49 -2.58 4.55
N ARG A 55 -3.75 -3.45 5.54
CA ARG A 55 -4.96 -4.25 5.61
C ARG A 55 -6.07 -3.60 6.44
N VAL A 56 -5.76 -2.55 7.18
CA VAL A 56 -6.72 -1.84 8.02
C VAL A 56 -7.12 -0.50 7.40
N PRO A 57 -8.31 0.03 7.68
CA PRO A 57 -9.48 -0.69 8.18
C PRO A 57 -9.90 -1.86 7.28
N LEU A 58 -10.59 -2.86 7.82
CA LEU A 58 -10.94 -4.06 7.05
C LEU A 58 -11.87 -3.73 5.87
N ARG A 59 -11.68 -4.45 4.75
CA ARG A 59 -12.51 -4.28 3.55
C ARG A 59 -14.01 -4.53 3.81
N ILE A 60 -14.32 -5.42 4.76
CA ILE A 60 -15.69 -5.72 5.17
C ILE A 60 -16.37 -4.50 5.82
N MET A 61 -15.59 -3.59 6.40
CA MET A 61 -16.08 -2.31 6.95
C MET A 61 -16.37 -1.26 5.86
N GLY A 62 -16.32 -1.63 4.58
CA GLY A 62 -16.58 -0.72 3.46
C GLY A 62 -15.37 0.04 2.94
N TYR A 63 -14.26 0.03 3.65
CA TYR A 63 -13.07 0.78 3.25
C TYR A 63 -12.37 0.21 2.02
N ARG A 64 -11.85 1.09 1.19
CA ARG A 64 -11.09 0.76 -0.03
C ARG A 64 -9.77 1.51 -0.06
N HIS A 65 -8.83 0.94 -0.78
CA HIS A 65 -7.63 1.66 -1.19
C HIS A 65 -7.95 2.56 -2.36
N ASP A 66 -7.23 3.65 -2.42
CA ASP A 66 -7.09 4.49 -3.60
C ASP A 66 -5.74 4.21 -4.27
N GLY A 67 -5.64 4.51 -5.57
CA GLY A 67 -4.39 4.52 -6.31
C GLY A 67 -3.89 3.17 -6.81
N HIS A 68 -2.82 3.28 -7.57
CA HIS A 68 -2.13 2.21 -8.25
C HIS A 68 -1.25 1.42 -7.28
N LEU A 69 -1.33 0.09 -7.28
CA LEU A 69 -0.60 -0.74 -6.33
C LEU A 69 0.77 -1.14 -6.85
N MET A 70 1.81 -0.76 -6.15
CA MET A 70 3.18 -1.23 -6.29
C MET A 70 3.47 -2.23 -5.17
N TYR A 71 3.43 -3.53 -5.49
CA TYR A 71 3.53 -4.59 -4.49
C TYR A 71 4.94 -5.18 -4.44
N ILE A 72 5.60 -5.10 -3.30
CA ILE A 72 6.90 -5.71 -3.03
C ILE A 72 6.65 -7.14 -2.53
N ARG A 73 7.17 -8.12 -3.27
CA ARG A 73 7.04 -9.54 -2.93
C ARG A 73 8.03 -9.94 -1.84
N HIS A 74 7.85 -11.14 -1.28
CA HIS A 74 8.76 -11.72 -0.28
C HIS A 74 10.20 -11.93 -0.81
N ASP A 75 10.40 -12.02 -2.11
CA ASP A 75 11.70 -12.15 -2.77
C ASP A 75 12.30 -10.80 -3.18
N GLY A 76 11.65 -9.69 -2.83
CA GLY A 76 12.06 -8.34 -3.14
C GLY A 76 11.66 -7.85 -4.53
N SER A 77 11.10 -8.70 -5.39
CA SER A 77 10.63 -8.28 -6.70
C SER A 77 9.38 -7.40 -6.60
N ILE A 78 9.23 -6.45 -7.53
CA ILE A 78 8.12 -5.50 -7.54
C ILE A 78 7.11 -5.92 -8.60
N ASP A 79 5.85 -5.97 -8.19
CA ASP A 79 4.71 -6.23 -9.06
C ASP A 79 3.88 -4.96 -9.23
N ASP A 80 3.76 -4.55 -10.47
CA ASP A 80 3.00 -3.38 -10.88
C ASP A 80 1.54 -3.79 -11.19
N ASP A 81 0.62 -3.05 -10.64
CA ASP A 81 -0.82 -3.23 -10.52
C ASP A 81 -1.51 -4.12 -11.56
N GLY A 82 -2.02 -5.24 -11.12
CA GLY A 82 -2.89 -6.12 -11.90
C GLY A 82 -2.24 -7.34 -12.54
N LYS A 83 -0.92 -7.46 -12.56
CA LYS A 83 -0.25 -8.67 -13.06
C LYS A 83 -0.34 -9.84 -12.07
N PHE A 84 -0.46 -9.52 -10.79
CA PHE A 84 -0.46 -10.52 -9.72
C PHE A 84 -1.86 -10.80 -9.19
N LYS A 85 -2.41 -11.96 -9.50
CA LYS A 85 -3.75 -12.37 -9.06
C LYS A 85 -3.80 -12.46 -7.53
N TRP A 86 -4.97 -12.21 -6.93
CA TRP A 86 -5.15 -12.24 -5.48
C TRP A 86 -4.70 -13.56 -4.81
N ARG A 87 -4.81 -14.70 -5.51
CA ARG A 87 -4.35 -16.02 -5.07
C ARG A 87 -2.83 -16.09 -4.95
N GLU A 88 -2.14 -15.48 -5.90
CA GLU A 88 -0.68 -15.44 -5.93
C GLU A 88 -0.16 -14.54 -4.80
N ARG A 89 -0.80 -13.39 -4.57
CA ARG A 89 -0.51 -12.52 -3.40
C ARG A 89 -0.77 -13.24 -2.07
N PHE A 90 -1.80 -14.05 -1.99
CA PHE A 90 -2.07 -14.84 -0.79
C PHE A 90 -0.96 -15.88 -0.56
N ASN A 91 -0.57 -16.62 -1.59
CA ASN A 91 0.51 -17.61 -1.52
C ASN A 91 1.88 -16.96 -1.18
N ASP A 92 2.17 -15.82 -1.78
CA ASP A 92 3.38 -15.06 -1.51
C ASP A 92 3.45 -14.62 -0.03
N ARG A 93 2.34 -14.13 0.51
CA ARG A 93 2.22 -13.78 1.94
C ARG A 93 2.40 -14.98 2.86
N MET A 94 1.83 -16.13 2.49
CA MET A 94 2.02 -17.36 3.26
C MET A 94 3.50 -17.76 3.28
N LYS A 95 4.22 -17.65 2.15
CA LYS A 95 5.66 -17.92 2.09
C LYS A 95 6.46 -16.97 2.99
N GLY A 96 6.16 -15.67 2.94
CA GLY A 96 6.82 -14.67 3.80
C GLY A 96 6.58 -14.94 5.29
N MET A 97 5.32 -15.26 5.66
CA MET A 97 4.97 -15.60 7.05
C MET A 97 5.66 -16.87 7.55
N TRP A 98 5.74 -17.92 6.73
CA TRP A 98 6.45 -19.16 7.07
C TRP A 98 7.96 -18.95 7.17
N GLY A 99 8.54 -18.12 6.30
CA GLY A 99 9.93 -17.71 6.36
C GLY A 99 10.25 -16.97 7.66
N GLY A 100 9.41 -16.01 8.05
CA GLY A 100 9.52 -15.26 9.31
C GLY A 100 9.42 -16.15 10.54
N LEU A 101 8.48 -17.10 10.55
CA LEU A 101 8.30 -18.04 11.66
C LEU A 101 9.54 -18.93 11.87
N LYS A 102 10.20 -19.34 10.77
CA LYS A 102 11.40 -20.18 10.81
C LYS A 102 12.63 -19.46 11.39
N HIS A 103 12.64 -18.12 11.32
CA HIS A 103 13.71 -17.25 11.79
C HIS A 103 13.39 -16.52 13.10
N GLY A 104 12.28 -16.88 13.77
CA GLY A 104 11.86 -16.27 15.04
C GLY A 104 11.40 -14.80 14.94
N LYS A 105 11.23 -14.28 13.73
CA LYS A 105 10.73 -12.93 13.47
C LYS A 105 9.28 -13.01 12.97
N VAL A 106 8.33 -13.06 13.88
CA VAL A 106 6.92 -12.81 13.57
C VAL A 106 6.66 -11.32 13.73
N ASP A 107 7.07 -10.54 12.75
CA ASP A 107 7.06 -9.08 12.89
C ASP A 107 6.30 -8.43 11.73
N ASN A 108 4.97 -8.69 11.69
CA ASN A 108 4.08 -8.03 10.74
C ASN A 108 4.06 -6.49 10.87
N PHE A 109 4.60 -5.96 11.97
CA PHE A 109 4.75 -4.53 12.20
C PHE A 109 6.11 -4.00 11.75
N SER A 110 7.18 -4.81 11.78
CA SER A 110 8.48 -4.39 11.27
C SER A 110 8.44 -4.18 9.75
N ASP A 111 7.66 -4.98 9.03
CA ASP A 111 7.46 -4.84 7.58
C ASP A 111 6.79 -3.51 7.18
N HIS A 112 6.27 -2.77 8.15
CA HIS A 112 5.75 -1.41 7.97
C HIS A 112 6.84 -0.33 8.10
N ALA A 113 8.02 -0.67 8.61
CA ALA A 113 9.08 0.31 8.76
C ALA A 113 9.63 0.75 7.40
N MET A 114 9.96 2.04 7.26
CA MET A 114 10.53 2.58 6.02
C MET A 114 11.85 1.89 5.64
N ALA A 115 12.61 1.40 6.64
CA ALA A 115 13.83 0.64 6.42
C ALA A 115 13.62 -0.63 5.56
N GLU A 116 12.43 -1.21 5.59
CA GLU A 116 12.07 -2.38 4.78
C GLU A 116 11.59 -2.00 3.36
N TYR A 117 11.20 -0.75 3.14
CA TYR A 117 10.78 -0.25 1.82
C TYR A 117 11.96 0.28 1.00
N ILE A 118 12.88 1.02 1.64
CA ILE A 118 13.97 1.74 0.98
C ILE A 118 14.82 0.83 0.07
N PRO A 119 15.34 -0.34 0.52
CA PRO A 119 16.22 -1.17 -0.30
C PRO A 119 15.57 -1.65 -1.60
N HIS A 120 14.24 -1.84 -1.59
CA HIS A 120 13.51 -2.31 -2.76
C HIS A 120 13.21 -1.20 -3.75
N ILE A 121 13.06 0.04 -3.26
CA ILE A 121 12.73 1.21 -4.08
C ILE A 121 14.00 1.76 -4.76
N GLU A 122 15.13 1.77 -4.05
CA GLU A 122 16.42 2.25 -4.59
C GLU A 122 16.96 1.38 -5.74
N ASN A 123 16.56 0.11 -5.79
CA ASN A 123 16.98 -0.84 -6.81
C ASN A 123 15.93 -1.03 -7.93
N TRP A 124 14.89 -0.21 -7.95
CA TRP A 124 13.81 -0.24 -8.96
C TRP A 124 14.02 0.81 -10.10
#